data_836c21d329a642f62f9f26fbed8df76b
#
_entry.id   836c21d329a642f62f9f26fbed8df76b
#
_cell.length_a   1.000
_cell.length_b   1.000
_cell.length_c   1.000
_cell.angle_alpha   90.00
_cell.angle_beta   90.00
_cell.angle_gamma   90.00
#
_symmetry.space_group_name_H-M   'P 1'
#
loop_
_entity.id
_entity.type
_entity.pdbx_description
1 polymer ?
#
loop_
_entity_poly.entity_id
_entity_poly.type
_entity_poly.pdbx_seq_one_letter_code
_entity_poly.pdbx_strand_id
1 'polypeptide(L)'
;MLRIAKEALTFDDVLLVPAHSTVLPNTADLRTQLTKNISLNIPMISASMDTVTEARLAIALAQEGGIGFIHKNMSIEQQAAEVRKVKKFEAGVVTDPVTVNPDATIADVVALTEKHGFAGFPVVTEQNELVGIITGRDVRFVTDLSKKVSAVMTPKERLASVKEGATREEVQEKMHEARVEKVLVVNDEFKLTGMITAKDFHKAERKPNACKDERGRLRVGAAVGAGAGNEERVAALVEAGVDVLLIDSSHGHSEGVLQRIRDTRAAYPDLDIIGGNVATGAGAKALIEAGVSAVKVGIGPGSICTTRIVTGVGVPQITAIADAAEVANEYGIPVIADGGIRFSGDICKAIVAGASCVMVGSMFAGTEEAPGEVILYNGRSYKAYRGMGSLGAMSQGSSDRYFQSDNAADKLVPEGIEGRIAYKGRLKEIVHQQMGGLRSSMGLTGSATIEDMRTKAEFVRISGAGMQESHVHDVQITKEAPNYRLGN
;
A
#
# COMPACT_ATOMS: atom_id res chain seq x y z
N MET A 1 45.17 11.42 -1.41
CA MET A 1 44.83 10.63 -0.21
C MET A 1 43.45 10.04 -0.41
N LEU A 2 43.27 8.73 -0.25
CA LEU A 2 41.94 8.07 -0.32
C LEU A 2 41.10 8.52 0.89
N ARG A 3 39.86 9.02 0.62
CA ARG A 3 38.91 9.50 1.65
C ARG A 3 37.84 8.43 1.85
N ILE A 4 38.02 7.56 2.83
CA ILE A 4 37.01 6.58 3.25
C ILE A 4 36.28 7.17 4.46
N ALA A 5 34.96 7.36 4.34
CA ALA A 5 34.14 7.93 5.40
C ALA A 5 33.93 6.94 6.55
N LYS A 6 33.55 5.70 6.23
CA LYS A 6 33.35 4.59 7.19
C LYS A 6 33.23 3.24 6.49
N GLU A 7 33.31 2.15 7.24
CA GLU A 7 32.82 0.85 6.81
C GLU A 7 31.29 0.83 6.91
N ALA A 8 30.62 0.14 5.99
CA ALA A 8 29.16 0.08 5.93
C ALA A 8 28.68 -1.36 5.79
N LEU A 9 27.57 -1.67 6.46
CA LEU A 9 27.00 -3.00 6.60
C LEU A 9 25.63 -3.10 5.88
N THR A 10 25.37 -4.26 5.28
CA THR A 10 24.06 -4.64 4.75
C THR A 10 23.42 -5.76 5.58
N PHE A 11 22.25 -6.25 5.19
CA PHE A 11 21.52 -7.29 5.92
C PHE A 11 22.32 -8.59 6.10
N ASP A 12 23.15 -8.94 5.12
CA ASP A 12 23.93 -10.19 5.14
C ASP A 12 25.21 -10.08 5.99
N ASP A 13 25.57 -8.91 6.49
CA ASP A 13 26.75 -8.70 7.33
C ASP A 13 26.47 -8.84 8.82
N VAL A 14 25.21 -8.97 9.22
CA VAL A 14 24.80 -8.96 10.63
C VAL A 14 23.75 -10.02 10.94
N LEU A 15 23.74 -10.48 12.21
CA LEU A 15 22.63 -11.22 12.82
C LEU A 15 22.22 -10.52 14.11
N LEU A 16 20.99 -10.81 14.58
CA LEU A 16 20.52 -10.34 15.88
C LEU A 16 20.99 -11.29 16.99
N VAL A 17 21.42 -10.72 18.10
CA VAL A 17 21.83 -11.48 19.28
C VAL A 17 20.59 -11.92 20.05
N PRO A 18 20.41 -13.22 20.34
CA PRO A 18 19.31 -13.67 21.19
C PRO A 18 19.51 -13.16 22.64
N ALA A 19 18.40 -12.81 23.28
CA ALA A 19 18.40 -12.29 24.64
C ALA A 19 17.43 -13.04 25.54
N HIS A 20 17.53 -12.83 26.85
CA HIS A 20 16.55 -13.36 27.80
C HIS A 20 15.16 -12.85 27.46
N SER A 21 14.20 -13.76 27.39
CA SER A 21 12.85 -13.43 26.93
C SER A 21 11.76 -14.03 27.83
N THR A 22 10.78 -13.20 28.13
CA THR A 22 9.48 -13.59 28.68
C THR A 22 8.35 -13.37 27.66
N VAL A 23 8.71 -13.01 26.42
CA VAL A 23 7.77 -12.67 25.34
C VAL A 23 7.51 -13.90 24.50
N LEU A 24 6.23 -14.28 24.38
CA LEU A 24 5.80 -15.31 23.43
C LEU A 24 5.50 -14.66 22.08
N PRO A 25 5.82 -15.31 20.94
CA PRO A 25 5.60 -14.75 19.62
C PRO A 25 4.17 -14.27 19.35
N ASN A 26 3.16 -14.97 19.89
CA ASN A 26 1.75 -14.61 19.73
C ASN A 26 1.30 -13.41 20.58
N THR A 27 2.06 -13.00 21.59
CA THR A 27 1.78 -11.84 22.45
C THR A 27 2.52 -10.58 22.03
N ALA A 28 3.48 -10.69 21.10
CA ALA A 28 4.24 -9.54 20.61
C ALA A 28 3.35 -8.53 19.88
N ASP A 29 3.48 -7.25 20.23
CA ASP A 29 2.74 -6.15 19.59
C ASP A 29 3.51 -5.61 18.38
N LEU A 30 2.92 -5.73 17.20
CA LEU A 30 3.51 -5.29 15.92
C LEU A 30 3.17 -3.85 15.55
N ARG A 31 2.41 -3.13 16.36
CA ARG A 31 2.04 -1.73 16.08
C ARG A 31 3.27 -0.85 16.06
N THR A 32 3.27 0.07 15.09
CA THR A 32 4.39 0.99 14.86
C THR A 32 3.91 2.33 14.31
N GLN A 33 4.80 3.31 14.26
CA GLN A 33 4.50 4.63 13.68
C GLN A 33 4.99 4.70 12.23
N LEU A 34 4.09 5.07 11.32
CA LEU A 34 4.43 5.45 9.95
C LEU A 34 4.92 6.91 9.90
N THR A 35 4.18 7.79 10.57
CA THR A 35 4.44 9.21 10.76
C THR A 35 4.16 9.58 12.21
N LYS A 36 4.32 10.84 12.59
CA LYS A 36 3.91 11.28 13.93
C LYS A 36 2.40 11.09 14.20
N ASN A 37 1.58 11.13 13.16
CA ASN A 37 0.11 11.14 13.28
C ASN A 37 -0.52 9.81 12.84
N ILE A 38 0.19 8.97 12.09
CA ILE A 38 -0.35 7.72 11.53
C ILE A 38 0.37 6.52 12.13
N SER A 39 -0.38 5.65 12.81
CA SER A 39 0.07 4.35 13.28
C SER A 39 -0.32 3.24 12.31
N LEU A 40 0.52 2.22 12.20
CA LEU A 40 0.23 0.97 11.50
C LEU A 40 0.10 -0.18 12.50
N ASN A 41 -0.71 -1.18 12.17
CA ASN A 41 -0.86 -2.39 13.00
C ASN A 41 0.18 -3.46 12.67
N ILE A 42 0.87 -3.34 11.54
CA ILE A 42 2.07 -4.12 11.18
C ILE A 42 3.09 -3.19 10.51
N PRO A 43 4.40 -3.43 10.67
CA PRO A 43 5.45 -2.53 10.15
C PRO A 43 5.74 -2.75 8.65
N MET A 44 4.69 -2.90 7.81
CA MET A 44 4.85 -3.18 6.38
C MET A 44 4.15 -2.16 5.51
N ILE A 45 4.88 -1.70 4.48
CA ILE A 45 4.42 -0.74 3.46
C ILE A 45 4.69 -1.32 2.08
N SER A 46 3.78 -1.13 1.12
CA SER A 46 4.07 -1.50 -0.27
C SER A 46 4.67 -0.34 -1.07
N ALA A 47 5.65 -0.68 -1.93
CA ALA A 47 6.38 0.30 -2.72
C ALA A 47 5.51 0.96 -3.80
N SER A 48 5.75 2.24 -4.04
CA SER A 48 5.08 3.08 -5.04
C SER A 48 5.58 2.79 -6.47
N MET A 49 5.46 1.53 -6.90
CA MET A 49 5.93 1.04 -8.20
C MET A 49 4.75 0.55 -9.05
N ASP A 50 4.79 0.80 -10.35
CA ASP A 50 3.72 0.50 -11.29
C ASP A 50 3.44 -1.01 -11.51
N THR A 51 4.35 -1.87 -11.05
CA THR A 51 4.18 -3.33 -11.00
C THR A 51 3.96 -3.86 -9.58
N VAL A 52 3.70 -2.97 -8.60
CA VAL A 52 3.50 -3.36 -7.19
C VAL A 52 2.19 -2.84 -6.63
N THR A 53 1.95 -1.51 -6.63
CA THR A 53 0.87 -0.94 -5.83
C THR A 53 -0.11 -0.09 -6.63
N GLU A 54 -1.29 -0.64 -6.83
CA GLU A 54 -2.54 0.05 -7.17
C GLU A 54 -3.59 -0.24 -6.08
N ALA A 55 -4.82 0.22 -6.25
CA ALA A 55 -5.88 0.12 -5.23
C ALA A 55 -6.07 -1.32 -4.71
N ARG A 56 -6.03 -2.34 -5.57
CA ARG A 56 -6.26 -3.74 -5.18
C ARG A 56 -5.25 -4.21 -4.14
N LEU A 57 -3.96 -3.95 -4.35
CA LEU A 57 -2.91 -4.30 -3.40
C LEU A 57 -2.95 -3.40 -2.16
N ALA A 58 -3.16 -2.09 -2.33
CA ALA A 58 -3.25 -1.15 -1.22
C ALA A 58 -4.39 -1.54 -0.25
N ILE A 59 -5.56 -1.92 -0.77
CA ILE A 59 -6.70 -2.44 0.01
C ILE A 59 -6.29 -3.69 0.77
N ALA A 60 -5.71 -4.69 0.09
CA ALA A 60 -5.34 -5.95 0.70
C ALA A 60 -4.32 -5.75 1.83
N LEU A 61 -3.32 -4.89 1.64
CA LEU A 61 -2.31 -4.60 2.65
C LEU A 61 -2.88 -3.80 3.83
N ALA A 62 -3.74 -2.81 3.57
CA ALA A 62 -4.40 -2.05 4.62
C ALA A 62 -5.32 -2.93 5.47
N GLN A 63 -5.99 -3.92 4.90
CA GLN A 63 -6.79 -4.91 5.62
C GLN A 63 -5.96 -5.81 6.54
N GLU A 64 -4.69 -6.06 6.23
CA GLU A 64 -3.77 -6.80 7.09
C GLU A 64 -3.08 -5.90 8.14
N GLY A 65 -3.26 -4.57 8.07
CA GLY A 65 -2.76 -3.61 9.06
C GLY A 65 -1.57 -2.76 8.62
N GLY A 66 -1.10 -2.92 7.36
CA GLY A 66 -0.10 -2.07 6.74
C GLY A 66 -0.71 -0.93 5.94
N ILE A 67 0.05 -0.34 5.01
CA ILE A 67 -0.42 0.71 4.11
C ILE A 67 0.22 0.58 2.72
N GLY A 68 -0.58 0.81 1.66
CA GLY A 68 -0.11 0.84 0.29
C GLY A 68 0.12 2.25 -0.22
N PHE A 69 1.18 2.44 -1.04
CA PHE A 69 1.47 3.70 -1.71
C PHE A 69 1.20 3.59 -3.21
N ILE A 70 0.14 4.25 -3.68
CA ILE A 70 -0.23 4.28 -5.11
C ILE A 70 0.86 4.99 -5.90
N HIS A 71 1.34 4.33 -6.97
CA HIS A 71 2.38 4.88 -7.82
C HIS A 71 1.88 6.06 -8.67
N LYS A 72 2.80 6.90 -9.15
CA LYS A 72 2.49 8.09 -9.96
C LYS A 72 2.59 7.87 -11.49
N ASN A 73 2.95 6.66 -11.92
CA ASN A 73 3.17 6.33 -13.34
C ASN A 73 1.83 6.13 -14.09
N MET A 74 0.94 7.09 -13.94
CA MET A 74 -0.39 7.18 -14.51
C MET A 74 -0.86 8.65 -14.53
N SER A 75 -2.00 8.94 -15.16
CA SER A 75 -2.54 10.31 -15.14
C SER A 75 -2.94 10.75 -13.72
N ILE A 76 -3.11 12.05 -13.52
CA ILE A 76 -3.54 12.62 -12.24
C ILE A 76 -4.91 12.05 -11.83
N GLU A 77 -5.83 12.00 -12.78
CA GLU A 77 -7.21 11.52 -12.58
C GLU A 77 -7.23 10.02 -12.23
N GLN A 78 -6.40 9.22 -12.92
CA GLN A 78 -6.27 7.80 -12.65
C GLN A 78 -5.74 7.54 -11.25
N GLN A 79 -4.67 8.25 -10.83
CA GLN A 79 -4.09 8.08 -9.49
C GLN A 79 -5.08 8.51 -8.39
N ALA A 80 -5.78 9.63 -8.58
CA ALA A 80 -6.84 10.07 -7.67
C ALA A 80 -8.00 9.06 -7.61
N ALA A 81 -8.36 8.44 -8.74
CA ALA A 81 -9.37 7.39 -8.77
C ALA A 81 -8.93 6.13 -7.99
N GLU A 82 -7.65 5.73 -8.10
CA GLU A 82 -7.11 4.62 -7.31
C GLU A 82 -7.16 4.91 -5.80
N VAL A 83 -6.80 6.13 -5.37
CA VAL A 83 -6.93 6.57 -3.97
C VAL A 83 -8.40 6.49 -3.53
N ARG A 84 -9.33 7.05 -4.32
CA ARG A 84 -10.78 6.99 -4.01
C ARG A 84 -11.29 5.56 -3.88
N LYS A 85 -10.83 4.60 -4.71
CA LYS A 85 -11.19 3.18 -4.59
C LYS A 85 -10.82 2.62 -3.23
N VAL A 86 -9.62 2.93 -2.71
CA VAL A 86 -9.19 2.47 -1.38
C VAL A 86 -10.04 3.09 -0.29
N LYS A 87 -10.23 4.42 -0.31
CA LYS A 87 -11.01 5.14 0.70
C LYS A 87 -12.48 4.72 0.75
N LYS A 88 -13.02 4.28 -0.36
CA LYS A 88 -14.40 3.84 -0.49
C LYS A 88 -14.60 2.37 -0.09
N PHE A 89 -13.54 1.55 -0.08
CA PHE A 89 -13.65 0.10 0.02
C PHE A 89 -14.24 -0.41 1.35
N GLU A 90 -13.97 0.25 2.49
CA GLU A 90 -14.42 -0.22 3.82
C GLU A 90 -15.50 0.62 4.50
N ALA A 91 -15.96 1.67 3.86
CA ALA A 91 -17.19 2.30 4.31
C ALA A 91 -18.39 1.33 4.19
N GLY A 92 -18.15 0.10 3.70
CA GLY A 92 -19.21 -0.85 3.36
C GLY A 92 -20.05 -0.32 2.19
N VAL A 93 -19.69 0.85 1.67
CA VAL A 93 -20.40 1.56 0.61
C VAL A 93 -19.82 1.15 -0.73
N VAL A 94 -20.58 0.42 -1.51
CA VAL A 94 -20.33 0.31 -2.95
C VAL A 94 -20.66 1.67 -3.56
N THR A 95 -19.67 2.48 -3.84
CA THR A 95 -19.85 3.89 -4.23
C THR A 95 -20.09 4.13 -5.69
N ASP A 96 -20.07 3.10 -6.51
CA ASP A 96 -20.48 3.12 -7.89
C ASP A 96 -21.28 1.84 -8.15
N PRO A 97 -22.46 1.70 -7.51
CA PRO A 97 -23.27 0.53 -7.71
C PRO A 97 -23.78 0.50 -9.15
N VAL A 98 -23.82 -0.70 -9.74
CA VAL A 98 -24.48 -0.89 -11.03
C VAL A 98 -25.94 -0.47 -10.87
N THR A 99 -26.38 0.50 -11.65
CA THR A 99 -27.73 1.08 -11.62
C THR A 99 -28.54 0.67 -12.83
N VAL A 100 -29.85 0.85 -12.75
CA VAL A 100 -30.80 0.61 -13.83
C VAL A 100 -31.69 1.84 -14.00
N ASN A 101 -32.02 2.17 -15.24
CA ASN A 101 -32.98 3.23 -15.55
C ASN A 101 -34.41 2.74 -15.27
N PRO A 102 -35.34 3.59 -14.74
CA PRO A 102 -36.74 3.21 -14.49
C PRO A 102 -37.51 2.77 -15.75
N ASP A 103 -37.08 3.23 -16.94
CA ASP A 103 -37.64 2.85 -18.21
C ASP A 103 -37.04 1.59 -18.84
N ALA A 104 -35.98 1.04 -18.27
CA ALA A 104 -35.40 -0.27 -18.69
C ALA A 104 -36.42 -1.40 -18.46
N THR A 105 -36.23 -2.52 -19.15
CA THR A 105 -37.11 -3.68 -19.06
C THR A 105 -36.62 -4.67 -18.00
N ILE A 106 -37.50 -5.57 -17.55
CA ILE A 106 -37.10 -6.68 -16.67
C ILE A 106 -36.11 -7.60 -17.38
N ALA A 107 -36.16 -7.75 -18.71
CA ALA A 107 -35.16 -8.48 -19.49
C ALA A 107 -33.76 -7.90 -19.28
N ASP A 108 -33.62 -6.57 -19.28
CA ASP A 108 -32.33 -5.91 -19.04
C ASP A 108 -31.81 -6.19 -17.64
N VAL A 109 -32.68 -6.23 -16.63
CA VAL A 109 -32.30 -6.57 -15.24
C VAL A 109 -31.83 -8.01 -15.14
N VAL A 110 -32.46 -8.95 -15.84
CA VAL A 110 -32.05 -10.36 -15.88
C VAL A 110 -30.66 -10.46 -16.52
N ALA A 111 -30.42 -9.82 -17.66
CA ALA A 111 -29.14 -9.79 -18.34
C ALA A 111 -28.03 -9.18 -17.44
N LEU A 112 -28.32 -8.10 -16.72
CA LEU A 112 -27.38 -7.52 -15.74
C LEU A 112 -27.10 -8.48 -14.59
N THR A 113 -28.09 -9.23 -14.10
CA THR A 113 -27.93 -10.22 -13.05
C THR A 113 -27.01 -11.36 -13.49
N GLU A 114 -27.19 -11.86 -14.72
CA GLU A 114 -26.30 -12.88 -15.30
C GLU A 114 -24.88 -12.38 -15.49
N LYS A 115 -24.74 -11.14 -16.02
CA LYS A 115 -23.43 -10.52 -16.26
C LYS A 115 -22.63 -10.28 -14.98
N HIS A 116 -23.28 -9.85 -13.90
CA HIS A 116 -22.61 -9.40 -12.67
C HIS A 116 -22.66 -10.42 -11.53
N GLY A 117 -23.47 -11.49 -11.63
CA GLY A 117 -23.58 -12.53 -10.62
C GLY A 117 -24.28 -12.10 -9.33
N PHE A 118 -24.99 -10.97 -9.32
CA PHE A 118 -25.81 -10.53 -8.20
C PHE A 118 -27.14 -9.91 -8.67
N ALA A 119 -28.14 -9.95 -7.81
CA ALA A 119 -29.45 -9.38 -8.06
C ALA A 119 -29.74 -8.26 -7.06
N GLY A 120 -30.00 -7.06 -7.54
CA GLY A 120 -30.34 -5.91 -6.71
C GLY A 120 -29.59 -4.68 -7.12
N PHE A 121 -30.29 -3.85 -7.91
CA PHE A 121 -29.78 -2.67 -8.58
C PHE A 121 -30.58 -1.44 -8.12
N PRO A 122 -29.90 -0.36 -7.65
CA PRO A 122 -30.55 0.92 -7.48
C PRO A 122 -31.15 1.40 -8.81
N VAL A 123 -32.32 2.00 -8.77
CA VAL A 123 -32.99 2.55 -9.94
C VAL A 123 -32.85 4.07 -9.88
N VAL A 124 -32.18 4.63 -10.90
CA VAL A 124 -31.88 6.06 -10.98
C VAL A 124 -32.31 6.66 -12.31
N THR A 125 -32.66 7.93 -12.29
CA THR A 125 -32.92 8.72 -13.50
C THR A 125 -31.60 9.05 -14.22
N GLU A 126 -31.66 9.63 -15.42
CA GLU A 126 -30.50 10.13 -16.16
C GLU A 126 -29.73 11.21 -15.37
N GLN A 127 -30.39 11.92 -14.46
CA GLN A 127 -29.77 12.91 -13.57
C GLN A 127 -29.23 12.31 -12.27
N ASN A 128 -29.14 10.98 -12.18
CA ASN A 128 -28.69 10.22 -11.01
C ASN A 128 -29.59 10.39 -9.76
N GLU A 129 -30.85 10.79 -9.94
CA GLU A 129 -31.82 10.83 -8.86
C GLU A 129 -32.27 9.42 -8.50
N LEU A 130 -32.21 9.06 -7.23
CA LEU A 130 -32.64 7.74 -6.76
C LEU A 130 -34.17 7.68 -6.68
N VAL A 131 -34.78 6.81 -7.50
CA VAL A 131 -36.23 6.62 -7.58
C VAL A 131 -36.72 5.27 -7.09
N GLY A 132 -35.84 4.30 -6.91
CA GLY A 132 -36.22 2.97 -6.42
C GLY A 132 -35.05 2.01 -6.28
N ILE A 133 -35.37 0.76 -5.95
CA ILE A 133 -34.46 -0.38 -6.01
C ILE A 133 -35.20 -1.57 -6.64
N ILE A 134 -34.52 -2.32 -7.52
CA ILE A 134 -35.05 -3.57 -8.03
C ILE A 134 -34.15 -4.72 -7.57
N THR A 135 -34.76 -5.77 -7.03
CA THR A 135 -34.03 -6.91 -6.44
C THR A 135 -34.49 -8.23 -7.06
N GLY A 136 -33.73 -9.30 -6.84
CA GLY A 136 -34.12 -10.64 -7.28
C GLY A 136 -35.48 -11.10 -6.70
N ARG A 137 -35.93 -10.51 -5.60
CA ARG A 137 -37.25 -10.78 -5.00
C ARG A 137 -38.36 -10.19 -5.85
N ASP A 138 -38.13 -9.00 -6.39
CA ASP A 138 -39.10 -8.26 -7.21
C ASP A 138 -39.26 -8.91 -8.60
N VAL A 139 -38.19 -9.49 -9.16
CA VAL A 139 -38.20 -10.10 -10.51
C VAL A 139 -38.60 -11.58 -10.53
N ARG A 140 -38.51 -12.28 -9.37
CA ARG A 140 -38.62 -13.74 -9.29
C ARG A 140 -39.88 -14.36 -9.93
N PHE A 141 -40.99 -13.66 -9.85
CA PHE A 141 -42.30 -14.16 -10.33
C PHE A 141 -42.85 -13.34 -11.50
N VAL A 142 -42.03 -12.46 -12.12
CA VAL A 142 -42.44 -11.70 -13.28
C VAL A 142 -42.32 -12.57 -14.52
N THR A 143 -43.45 -12.88 -15.14
CA THR A 143 -43.52 -13.69 -16.37
C THR A 143 -43.38 -12.86 -17.63
N ASP A 144 -43.78 -11.59 -17.57
CA ASP A 144 -43.66 -10.63 -18.69
C ASP A 144 -42.40 -9.80 -18.53
N LEU A 145 -41.33 -10.21 -19.24
CA LEU A 145 -40.03 -9.57 -19.21
C LEU A 145 -39.99 -8.21 -19.95
N SER A 146 -41.03 -7.86 -20.70
CA SER A 146 -41.11 -6.56 -21.38
C SER A 146 -41.56 -5.42 -20.45
N LYS A 147 -42.04 -5.74 -19.25
CA LYS A 147 -42.43 -4.73 -18.27
C LYS A 147 -41.29 -3.80 -17.91
N LYS A 148 -41.61 -2.50 -17.72
CA LYS A 148 -40.66 -1.53 -17.21
C LYS A 148 -40.26 -1.80 -15.76
N VAL A 149 -39.03 -1.48 -15.41
CA VAL A 149 -38.50 -1.54 -14.05
C VAL A 149 -39.34 -0.75 -13.06
N SER A 150 -39.79 0.48 -13.49
CA SER A 150 -40.66 1.35 -12.68
C SER A 150 -41.99 0.72 -12.24
N ALA A 151 -42.49 -0.27 -12.97
CA ALA A 151 -43.73 -0.97 -12.62
C ALA A 151 -43.55 -2.09 -11.58
N VAL A 152 -42.30 -2.51 -11.33
CA VAL A 152 -41.97 -3.71 -10.51
C VAL A 152 -41.08 -3.38 -9.32
N MET A 153 -40.27 -2.31 -9.42
CA MET A 153 -39.31 -1.89 -8.40
C MET A 153 -39.97 -1.55 -7.05
N THR A 154 -39.18 -1.60 -6.00
CA THR A 154 -39.54 -0.94 -4.72
C THR A 154 -39.34 0.57 -4.88
N PRO A 155 -40.42 1.39 -4.77
CA PRO A 155 -40.35 2.83 -5.03
C PRO A 155 -39.68 3.62 -3.91
N LYS A 156 -39.36 4.89 -4.19
CA LYS A 156 -38.60 5.81 -3.32
C LYS A 156 -39.10 5.86 -1.87
N GLU A 157 -40.40 5.89 -1.66
CA GLU A 157 -41.04 6.03 -0.35
C GLU A 157 -40.80 4.82 0.57
N ARG A 158 -40.40 3.69 0.01
CA ARG A 158 -40.16 2.44 0.72
C ARG A 158 -38.69 2.04 0.78
N LEU A 159 -37.81 2.93 0.34
CA LEU A 159 -36.38 2.66 0.34
C LEU A 159 -35.78 2.73 1.74
N ALA A 160 -34.89 1.80 2.04
CA ALA A 160 -33.95 1.94 3.15
C ALA A 160 -32.76 2.77 2.65
N SER A 161 -32.65 4.00 3.11
CA SER A 161 -31.56 4.89 2.74
C SER A 161 -30.97 5.61 3.94
N VAL A 162 -29.70 5.99 3.84
CA VAL A 162 -28.95 6.81 4.79
C VAL A 162 -28.25 7.95 4.02
N LYS A 163 -27.87 9.00 4.72
CA LYS A 163 -27.07 10.07 4.14
C LYS A 163 -25.60 9.68 4.02
N GLU A 164 -24.88 10.37 3.15
CA GLU A 164 -23.42 10.31 3.12
C GLU A 164 -22.83 10.63 4.51
N GLY A 165 -21.86 9.82 4.94
CA GLY A 165 -21.24 9.97 6.26
C GLY A 165 -22.01 9.33 7.41
N ALA A 166 -23.11 8.62 7.14
CA ALA A 166 -23.82 7.84 8.16
C ALA A 166 -22.89 6.86 8.87
N THR A 167 -23.03 6.77 10.18
CA THR A 167 -22.22 5.85 10.99
C THR A 167 -22.61 4.39 10.73
N ARG A 168 -21.73 3.49 11.14
CA ARG A 168 -21.98 2.05 11.01
C ARG A 168 -23.24 1.64 11.77
N GLU A 169 -23.42 2.19 12.95
CA GLU A 169 -24.55 1.93 13.84
C GLU A 169 -25.88 2.36 13.19
N GLU A 170 -25.90 3.55 12.58
CA GLU A 170 -27.08 4.06 11.86
C GLU A 170 -27.45 3.18 10.67
N VAL A 171 -26.44 2.69 9.92
CA VAL A 171 -26.69 1.77 8.81
C VAL A 171 -27.22 0.43 9.30
N GLN A 172 -26.67 -0.11 10.39
CA GLN A 172 -27.09 -1.37 10.97
C GLN A 172 -28.53 -1.30 11.50
N GLU A 173 -28.84 -0.22 12.19
CA GLU A 173 -30.20 0.05 12.67
C GLU A 173 -31.18 0.12 11.51
N LYS A 174 -30.81 0.84 10.44
CA LYS A 174 -31.64 0.95 9.24
C LYS A 174 -31.86 -0.38 8.52
N MET A 175 -30.82 -1.22 8.43
CA MET A 175 -30.95 -2.58 7.90
C MET A 175 -31.91 -3.43 8.73
N HIS A 176 -31.80 -3.32 10.05
CA HIS A 176 -32.64 -4.08 10.99
C HIS A 176 -34.09 -3.62 10.96
N GLU A 177 -34.36 -2.31 11.04
CA GLU A 177 -35.69 -1.72 10.98
C GLU A 177 -36.43 -2.11 9.70
N ALA A 178 -35.76 -1.88 8.57
CA ALA A 178 -36.36 -2.13 7.25
C ALA A 178 -36.34 -3.62 6.85
N ARG A 179 -35.64 -4.48 7.60
CA ARG A 179 -35.42 -5.92 7.33
C ARG A 179 -34.87 -6.16 5.92
N VAL A 180 -33.85 -5.35 5.55
CA VAL A 180 -33.20 -5.41 4.23
C VAL A 180 -31.71 -5.76 4.36
N GLU A 181 -31.18 -6.38 3.32
CA GLU A 181 -29.75 -6.68 3.18
C GLU A 181 -28.95 -5.57 2.49
N LYS A 182 -29.63 -4.51 2.03
CA LYS A 182 -29.03 -3.40 1.27
C LYS A 182 -29.65 -2.08 1.71
N VAL A 183 -28.77 -1.10 1.98
CA VAL A 183 -29.14 0.28 2.29
C VAL A 183 -28.50 1.18 1.26
N LEU A 184 -29.25 2.13 0.73
CA LEU A 184 -28.77 3.06 -0.27
C LEU A 184 -28.21 4.31 0.40
N VAL A 185 -27.10 4.83 -0.12
CA VAL A 185 -26.47 6.05 0.38
C VAL A 185 -26.78 7.18 -0.58
N VAL A 186 -27.29 8.28 -0.05
CA VAL A 186 -27.72 9.45 -0.83
C VAL A 186 -27.11 10.74 -0.29
N ASN A 187 -26.92 11.72 -1.17
CA ASN A 187 -26.56 13.07 -0.77
C ASN A 187 -27.78 13.89 -0.34
N ASP A 188 -27.60 15.17 -0.02
CA ASP A 188 -28.69 16.07 0.41
C ASP A 188 -29.74 16.33 -0.68
N GLU A 189 -29.39 16.15 -1.95
CA GLU A 189 -30.31 16.26 -3.11
C GLU A 189 -31.02 14.92 -3.44
N PHE A 190 -30.86 13.91 -2.60
CA PHE A 190 -31.36 12.54 -2.81
C PHE A 190 -30.80 11.85 -4.07
N LYS A 191 -29.61 12.23 -4.51
CA LYS A 191 -28.87 11.52 -5.57
C LYS A 191 -28.12 10.35 -4.96
N LEU A 192 -28.09 9.25 -5.72
CA LEU A 192 -27.37 8.04 -5.29
C LEU A 192 -25.86 8.28 -5.27
N THR A 193 -25.23 8.02 -4.12
CA THR A 193 -23.78 8.11 -3.93
C THR A 193 -23.15 6.78 -3.53
N GLY A 194 -23.98 5.79 -3.18
CA GLY A 194 -23.49 4.46 -2.87
C GLY A 194 -24.58 3.50 -2.41
N MET A 195 -24.14 2.26 -2.12
CA MET A 195 -24.98 1.20 -1.57
C MET A 195 -24.16 0.39 -0.56
N ILE A 196 -24.75 0.06 0.58
CA ILE A 196 -24.15 -0.78 1.62
C ILE A 196 -24.89 -2.11 1.66
N THR A 197 -24.16 -3.22 1.70
CA THR A 197 -24.78 -4.55 1.83
C THR A 197 -24.43 -5.23 3.16
N ALA A 198 -25.30 -6.10 3.66
CA ALA A 198 -25.04 -6.88 4.88
C ALA A 198 -23.75 -7.74 4.76
N LYS A 199 -23.40 -8.19 3.55
CA LYS A 199 -22.15 -8.92 3.29
C LYS A 199 -20.92 -8.05 3.53
N ASP A 200 -20.98 -6.77 3.15
CA ASP A 200 -19.88 -5.83 3.34
C ASP A 200 -19.70 -5.46 4.80
N PHE A 201 -20.81 -5.39 5.53
CA PHE A 201 -20.83 -5.25 6.98
C PHE A 201 -20.07 -6.37 7.69
N HIS A 202 -20.32 -7.63 7.33
CA HIS A 202 -19.62 -8.78 7.91
C HIS A 202 -18.16 -8.92 7.46
N LYS A 203 -17.79 -8.41 6.30
CA LYS A 203 -16.38 -8.37 5.87
C LYS A 203 -15.53 -7.47 6.76
N ALA A 204 -16.06 -6.33 7.18
CA ALA A 204 -15.36 -5.40 8.07
C ALA A 204 -15.07 -6.01 9.45
N GLU A 205 -15.94 -6.89 9.98
CA GLU A 205 -15.72 -7.62 11.24
C GLU A 205 -14.59 -8.65 11.17
N ARG A 206 -14.29 -9.17 9.97
CA ARG A 206 -13.27 -10.20 9.76
C ARG A 206 -11.84 -9.65 9.69
N LYS A 207 -11.65 -8.33 9.75
CA LYS A 207 -10.36 -7.65 9.62
C LYS A 207 -10.08 -6.67 10.77
N PRO A 208 -9.95 -7.18 12.02
CA PRO A 208 -9.79 -6.32 13.21
C PRO A 208 -8.47 -5.53 13.19
N ASN A 209 -7.47 -6.02 12.45
CA ASN A 209 -6.15 -5.37 12.35
C ASN A 209 -6.07 -4.36 11.19
N ALA A 210 -7.16 -4.10 10.46
CA ALA A 210 -7.11 -3.19 9.32
C ALA A 210 -6.65 -1.78 9.73
N CYS A 211 -5.76 -1.19 8.90
CA CYS A 211 -5.27 0.17 9.09
C CYS A 211 -6.31 1.17 8.59
N LYS A 212 -7.00 1.84 9.53
CA LYS A 212 -8.13 2.73 9.26
C LYS A 212 -7.89 4.14 9.78
N ASP A 213 -8.56 5.11 9.13
CA ASP A 213 -8.67 6.48 9.63
C ASP A 213 -9.78 6.58 10.71
N GLU A 214 -9.95 7.80 11.26
CA GLU A 214 -10.91 8.08 12.33
C GLU A 214 -12.38 7.91 11.86
N ARG A 215 -12.62 7.86 10.54
CA ARG A 215 -13.92 7.61 9.93
C ARG A 215 -14.12 6.13 9.57
N GLY A 216 -13.22 5.24 9.97
CA GLY A 216 -13.28 3.80 9.70
C GLY A 216 -12.94 3.41 8.25
N ARG A 217 -12.39 4.32 7.43
CA ARG A 217 -11.97 4.05 6.05
C ARG A 217 -10.52 3.56 6.02
N LEU A 218 -10.18 2.66 5.09
CA LEU A 218 -8.80 2.21 4.91
C LEU A 218 -7.87 3.39 4.62
N ARG A 219 -6.68 3.37 5.23
CA ARG A 219 -5.62 4.34 4.96
C ARG A 219 -4.87 3.99 3.68
N VAL A 220 -4.48 5.03 2.95
CA VAL A 220 -3.73 4.92 1.70
C VAL A 220 -2.75 6.07 1.53
N GLY A 221 -1.55 5.75 1.07
CA GLY A 221 -0.57 6.73 0.62
C GLY A 221 -0.55 6.84 -0.91
N ALA A 222 0.01 7.93 -1.41
CA ALA A 222 0.26 8.11 -2.83
C ALA A 222 1.59 8.82 -3.08
N ALA A 223 2.31 8.40 -4.14
CA ALA A 223 3.57 9.00 -4.51
C ALA A 223 3.37 10.17 -5.47
N VAL A 224 4.19 11.21 -5.28
CA VAL A 224 4.32 12.36 -6.18
C VAL A 224 5.80 12.63 -6.47
N GLY A 225 6.09 13.26 -7.60
CA GLY A 225 7.44 13.69 -7.95
C GLY A 225 7.82 15.04 -7.35
N ALA A 226 9.09 15.40 -7.47
CA ALA A 226 9.59 16.71 -7.05
C ALA A 226 9.52 17.77 -8.17
N GLY A 227 9.36 17.37 -9.43
CA GLY A 227 9.34 18.24 -10.60
C GLY A 227 8.14 19.20 -10.67
N ALA A 228 8.19 20.16 -11.58
CA ALA A 228 7.07 21.06 -11.87
C ALA A 228 5.82 20.30 -12.32
N GLY A 229 4.62 20.87 -12.09
CA GLY A 229 3.35 20.24 -12.47
C GLY A 229 2.81 19.20 -11.46
N ASN A 230 3.53 18.94 -10.37
CA ASN A 230 3.04 18.04 -9.32
C ASN A 230 2.07 18.72 -8.34
N GLU A 231 1.88 20.04 -8.38
CA GLU A 231 0.93 20.80 -7.56
C GLU A 231 -0.51 20.34 -7.83
N GLU A 232 -0.89 20.22 -9.10
CA GLU A 232 -2.22 19.73 -9.50
C GLU A 232 -2.44 18.29 -9.06
N ARG A 233 -1.41 17.45 -9.15
CA ARG A 233 -1.45 16.06 -8.67
C ARG A 233 -1.67 16.01 -7.17
N VAL A 234 -0.93 16.81 -6.40
CA VAL A 234 -1.09 16.89 -4.94
C VAL A 234 -2.53 17.31 -4.60
N ALA A 235 -3.05 18.37 -5.23
CA ALA A 235 -4.41 18.85 -4.99
C ALA A 235 -5.46 17.76 -5.28
N ALA A 236 -5.35 17.06 -6.41
CA ALA A 236 -6.28 15.98 -6.78
C ALA A 236 -6.22 14.78 -5.81
N LEU A 237 -5.04 14.45 -5.28
CA LEU A 237 -4.87 13.39 -4.29
C LEU A 237 -5.44 13.77 -2.93
N VAL A 238 -5.27 15.02 -2.50
CA VAL A 238 -5.86 15.56 -1.26
C VAL A 238 -7.39 15.55 -1.37
N GLU A 239 -7.95 15.99 -2.49
CA GLU A 239 -9.40 15.92 -2.75
C GLU A 239 -9.91 14.47 -2.76
N ALA A 240 -9.12 13.53 -3.27
CA ALA A 240 -9.44 12.10 -3.24
C ALA A 240 -9.39 11.48 -1.82
N GLY A 241 -8.86 12.21 -0.83
CA GLY A 241 -8.78 11.81 0.57
C GLY A 241 -7.55 10.96 0.91
N VAL A 242 -6.40 11.20 0.24
CA VAL A 242 -5.13 10.54 0.59
C VAL A 242 -4.76 10.83 2.05
N ASP A 243 -4.27 9.84 2.78
CA ASP A 243 -3.88 10.00 4.19
C ASP A 243 -2.45 10.51 4.35
N VAL A 244 -1.57 10.16 3.42
CA VAL A 244 -0.15 10.54 3.44
C VAL A 244 0.41 10.64 2.03
N LEU A 245 1.19 11.68 1.77
CA LEU A 245 1.93 11.84 0.52
C LEU A 245 3.36 11.34 0.65
N LEU A 246 3.87 10.72 -0.40
CA LEU A 246 5.27 10.35 -0.54
C LEU A 246 5.90 11.19 -1.66
N ILE A 247 6.75 12.15 -1.29
CA ILE A 247 7.59 12.87 -2.25
C ILE A 247 8.80 12.00 -2.54
N ASP A 248 8.75 11.31 -3.70
CA ASP A 248 9.58 10.17 -4.04
C ASP A 248 10.60 10.50 -5.12
N SER A 249 11.88 10.39 -4.77
CA SER A 249 13.03 10.66 -5.65
C SER A 249 14.13 9.63 -5.44
N SER A 250 14.98 9.43 -6.44
CA SER A 250 16.21 8.63 -6.31
C SER A 250 17.25 9.30 -5.40
N HIS A 251 17.16 10.62 -5.20
CA HIS A 251 18.03 11.40 -4.31
C HIS A 251 17.24 12.49 -3.59
N GLY A 252 16.75 12.17 -2.39
CA GLY A 252 15.95 13.07 -1.57
C GLY A 252 16.70 14.27 -1.02
N HIS A 253 18.04 14.19 -0.89
CA HIS A 253 18.89 15.28 -0.44
C HIS A 253 19.28 16.21 -1.60
N SER A 254 18.33 16.56 -2.45
CA SER A 254 18.49 17.55 -3.53
C SER A 254 17.58 18.75 -3.29
N GLU A 255 18.03 19.96 -3.67
CA GLU A 255 17.29 21.20 -3.39
C GLU A 255 15.87 21.18 -3.98
N GLY A 256 15.70 20.62 -5.19
CA GLY A 256 14.37 20.51 -5.81
C GLY A 256 13.38 19.66 -4.99
N VAL A 257 13.86 18.58 -4.36
CA VAL A 257 13.04 17.75 -3.48
C VAL A 257 12.73 18.47 -2.16
N LEU A 258 13.73 19.11 -1.55
CA LEU A 258 13.54 19.86 -0.32
C LEU A 258 12.57 21.03 -0.51
N GLN A 259 12.68 21.75 -1.63
CA GLN A 259 11.76 22.82 -1.97
C GLN A 259 10.33 22.31 -2.18
N ARG A 260 10.15 21.19 -2.90
CA ARG A 260 8.83 20.57 -3.06
C ARG A 260 8.19 20.19 -1.73
N ILE A 261 8.97 19.70 -0.76
CA ILE A 261 8.49 19.38 0.58
C ILE A 261 8.01 20.65 1.29
N ARG A 262 8.80 21.72 1.26
CA ARG A 262 8.44 23.02 1.88
C ARG A 262 7.16 23.58 1.28
N ASP A 263 7.04 23.59 -0.04
CA ASP A 263 5.87 24.09 -0.77
C ASP A 263 4.61 23.27 -0.44
N THR A 264 4.74 21.94 -0.44
CA THR A 264 3.63 21.05 -0.09
C THR A 264 3.21 21.22 1.36
N ARG A 265 4.17 21.35 2.29
CA ARG A 265 3.91 21.61 3.71
C ARG A 265 3.22 22.95 3.93
N ALA A 266 3.64 24.00 3.20
CA ALA A 266 3.03 25.32 3.29
C ALA A 266 1.58 25.32 2.77
N ALA A 267 1.32 24.58 1.68
CA ALA A 267 -0.02 24.46 1.09
C ALA A 267 -0.98 23.57 1.91
N TYR A 268 -0.45 22.52 2.55
CA TYR A 268 -1.22 21.53 3.31
C TYR A 268 -0.56 21.26 4.68
N PRO A 269 -0.72 22.15 5.68
CA PRO A 269 -0.04 22.06 6.97
C PRO A 269 -0.34 20.78 7.77
N ASP A 270 -1.55 20.25 7.64
CA ASP A 270 -2.02 19.07 8.40
C ASP A 270 -1.78 17.74 7.68
N LEU A 271 -1.36 17.76 6.42
CA LEU A 271 -1.12 16.55 5.65
C LEU A 271 0.21 15.91 6.03
N ASP A 272 0.20 14.60 6.29
CA ASP A 272 1.44 13.87 6.49
C ASP A 272 2.23 13.73 5.19
N ILE A 273 3.53 14.03 5.25
CA ILE A 273 4.45 14.00 4.11
C ILE A 273 5.64 13.11 4.45
N ILE A 274 5.89 12.12 3.61
CA ILE A 274 7.11 11.30 3.64
C ILE A 274 8.04 11.81 2.55
N GLY A 275 9.29 12.02 2.88
CA GLY A 275 10.33 12.41 1.92
C GLY A 275 11.40 11.34 1.76
N GLY A 276 11.96 11.19 0.57
CA GLY A 276 13.04 10.26 0.28
C GLY A 276 13.41 10.17 -1.21
N ASN A 277 14.42 9.34 -1.53
CA ASN A 277 15.20 8.51 -0.62
C ASN A 277 16.49 9.20 -0.21
N VAL A 278 16.91 8.95 0.99
CA VAL A 278 18.24 9.35 1.50
C VAL A 278 19.00 8.13 2.03
N ALA A 279 20.29 8.28 2.28
CA ALA A 279 21.14 7.20 2.82
C ALA A 279 22.14 7.72 3.87
N THR A 280 21.95 8.94 4.37
CA THR A 280 22.85 9.59 5.34
C THR A 280 22.08 10.38 6.36
N GLY A 281 22.67 10.58 7.57
CA GLY A 281 22.09 11.45 8.59
C GLY A 281 21.91 12.90 8.12
N ALA A 282 22.83 13.43 7.34
CA ALA A 282 22.71 14.78 6.79
C ALA A 282 21.49 14.90 5.83
N GLY A 283 21.26 13.88 4.98
CA GLY A 283 20.08 13.86 4.14
C GLY A 283 18.78 13.73 4.94
N ALA A 284 18.77 12.90 5.98
CA ALA A 284 17.64 12.79 6.88
C ALA A 284 17.32 14.13 7.56
N LYS A 285 18.35 14.81 8.09
CA LYS A 285 18.21 16.15 8.71
C LYS A 285 17.60 17.16 7.75
N ALA A 286 18.12 17.24 6.52
CA ALA A 286 17.63 18.18 5.51
C ALA A 286 16.14 17.95 5.19
N LEU A 287 15.69 16.69 5.06
CA LEU A 287 14.28 16.35 4.85
C LEU A 287 13.42 16.76 6.05
N ILE A 288 13.89 16.52 7.28
CA ILE A 288 13.19 16.89 8.51
C ILE A 288 13.03 18.41 8.61
N GLU A 289 14.08 19.17 8.36
CA GLU A 289 14.07 20.63 8.34
C GLU A 289 13.17 21.20 7.23
N ALA A 290 13.02 20.47 6.12
CA ALA A 290 12.06 20.83 5.07
C ALA A 290 10.59 20.56 5.47
N GLY A 291 10.32 19.78 6.53
CA GLY A 291 9.00 19.60 7.10
C GLY A 291 8.33 18.23 6.84
N VAL A 292 9.10 17.16 6.65
CA VAL A 292 8.54 15.81 6.51
C VAL A 292 8.01 15.25 7.84
N SER A 293 7.04 14.36 7.75
CA SER A 293 6.47 13.59 8.87
C SER A 293 7.15 12.23 9.06
N ALA A 294 7.88 11.76 8.05
CA ALA A 294 8.74 10.56 8.11
C ALA A 294 9.83 10.63 7.01
N VAL A 295 10.94 9.92 7.23
CA VAL A 295 12.07 9.84 6.30
C VAL A 295 12.16 8.46 5.67
N LYS A 296 12.23 8.38 4.33
CA LYS A 296 12.40 7.12 3.60
C LYS A 296 13.86 6.94 3.19
N VAL A 297 14.45 5.79 3.57
CA VAL A 297 15.88 5.50 3.49
C VAL A 297 16.16 4.34 2.54
N GLY A 298 17.07 4.55 1.59
CA GLY A 298 17.56 3.51 0.69
C GLY A 298 17.97 4.04 -0.67
N ILE A 299 19.27 4.07 -0.95
CA ILE A 299 19.85 4.41 -2.25
C ILE A 299 20.44 3.13 -2.86
N GLY A 300 19.74 2.58 -3.85
CA GLY A 300 20.16 1.43 -4.63
C GLY A 300 20.10 0.03 -3.98
N PRO A 301 19.37 -0.23 -2.85
CA PRO A 301 19.30 -1.58 -2.28
C PRO A 301 18.28 -2.50 -2.94
N GLY A 302 17.38 -1.97 -3.77
CA GLY A 302 16.31 -2.73 -4.41
C GLY A 302 16.83 -3.82 -5.36
N SER A 303 16.17 -4.98 -5.38
CA SER A 303 16.58 -6.14 -6.21
C SER A 303 16.60 -5.88 -7.71
N ILE A 304 15.90 -4.85 -8.17
CA ILE A 304 15.74 -4.48 -9.59
C ILE A 304 16.43 -3.13 -9.91
N CYS A 305 17.08 -2.54 -8.88
CA CYS A 305 17.78 -1.28 -9.00
C CYS A 305 19.24 -1.49 -9.43
N THR A 306 19.70 -0.69 -10.40
CA THR A 306 21.09 -0.69 -10.87
C THR A 306 21.82 0.61 -10.54
N THR A 307 21.25 1.52 -9.78
CA THR A 307 21.84 2.82 -9.41
C THR A 307 23.27 2.70 -8.92
N ARG A 308 23.56 1.77 -8.00
CA ARG A 308 24.93 1.58 -7.46
C ARG A 308 25.94 1.14 -8.50
N ILE A 309 25.51 0.40 -9.50
CA ILE A 309 26.39 -0.08 -10.58
C ILE A 309 26.56 1.01 -11.65
N VAL A 310 25.49 1.70 -12.00
CA VAL A 310 25.49 2.71 -13.07
C VAL A 310 26.17 4.00 -12.60
N THR A 311 25.90 4.43 -11.38
CA THR A 311 26.38 5.72 -10.85
C THR A 311 27.58 5.58 -9.90
N GLY A 312 27.81 4.41 -9.34
CA GLY A 312 28.78 4.17 -8.26
C GLY A 312 28.34 4.74 -6.89
N VAL A 313 27.09 5.24 -6.78
CA VAL A 313 26.58 5.89 -5.56
C VAL A 313 25.66 4.95 -4.79
N GLY A 314 25.83 4.90 -3.46
CA GLY A 314 24.97 4.14 -2.56
C GLY A 314 25.62 3.94 -1.20
N VAL A 315 24.80 3.53 -0.23
CA VAL A 315 25.24 3.13 1.11
C VAL A 315 24.58 1.79 1.44
N PRO A 316 25.29 0.79 1.96
CA PRO A 316 24.73 -0.45 2.46
C PRO A 316 23.60 -0.21 3.47
N GLN A 317 22.52 -0.99 3.39
CA GLN A 317 21.22 -0.59 3.91
C GLN A 317 21.17 -0.51 5.45
N ILE A 318 21.82 -1.42 6.18
CA ILE A 318 21.84 -1.36 7.65
C ILE A 318 22.51 -0.05 8.12
N THR A 319 23.64 0.31 7.54
CA THR A 319 24.33 1.56 7.88
C THR A 319 23.49 2.78 7.49
N ALA A 320 22.87 2.77 6.30
CA ALA A 320 22.02 3.87 5.86
C ALA A 320 20.83 4.11 6.81
N ILE A 321 20.19 3.03 7.27
CA ILE A 321 19.08 3.11 8.23
C ILE A 321 19.58 3.66 9.56
N ALA A 322 20.68 3.12 10.09
CA ALA A 322 21.23 3.53 11.38
C ALA A 322 21.60 5.03 11.40
N ASP A 323 22.33 5.49 10.38
CA ASP A 323 22.73 6.90 10.26
C ASP A 323 21.55 7.85 10.16
N ALA A 324 20.52 7.47 9.41
CA ALA A 324 19.32 8.29 9.27
C ALA A 324 18.48 8.27 10.56
N ALA A 325 18.38 7.11 11.22
CA ALA A 325 17.60 6.93 12.44
C ALA A 325 18.24 7.65 13.64
N GLU A 326 19.57 7.70 13.73
CA GLU A 326 20.28 8.46 14.77
C GLU A 326 19.79 9.92 14.78
N VAL A 327 19.80 10.55 13.62
CA VAL A 327 19.34 11.95 13.49
C VAL A 327 17.82 12.05 13.65
N ALA A 328 17.04 11.18 13.00
CA ALA A 328 15.58 11.27 13.00
C ALA A 328 14.98 11.09 14.41
N ASN A 329 15.61 10.29 15.26
CA ASN A 329 15.19 10.07 16.65
C ASN A 329 15.28 11.34 17.49
N GLU A 330 16.26 12.23 17.26
CA GLU A 330 16.39 13.52 17.95
C GLU A 330 15.15 14.42 17.72
N TYR A 331 14.50 14.27 16.56
CA TYR A 331 13.31 15.03 16.18
C TYR A 331 11.99 14.25 16.40
N GLY A 332 12.06 13.00 16.86
CA GLY A 332 10.92 12.11 16.98
C GLY A 332 10.25 11.82 15.62
N ILE A 333 11.03 11.74 14.54
CA ILE A 333 10.55 11.45 13.17
C ILE A 333 10.80 9.98 12.85
N PRO A 334 9.76 9.20 12.45
CA PRO A 334 9.92 7.81 12.05
C PRO A 334 10.77 7.66 10.78
N VAL A 335 11.49 6.52 10.71
CA VAL A 335 12.30 6.12 9.55
C VAL A 335 11.67 4.90 8.87
N ILE A 336 11.60 4.94 7.55
CA ILE A 336 11.11 3.87 6.69
C ILE A 336 12.30 3.26 5.95
N ALA A 337 12.57 1.97 6.15
CA ALA A 337 13.60 1.25 5.42
C ALA A 337 13.05 0.78 4.07
N ASP A 338 13.56 1.33 2.96
CA ASP A 338 13.09 1.03 1.61
C ASP A 338 14.13 0.25 0.80
N GLY A 339 13.77 -0.98 0.44
CA GLY A 339 14.57 -1.85 -0.43
C GLY A 339 15.51 -2.82 0.30
N GLY A 340 15.90 -3.87 -0.42
CA GLY A 340 16.81 -4.90 0.07
C GLY A 340 16.16 -5.99 0.94
N ILE A 341 14.88 -5.90 1.25
CA ILE A 341 14.13 -6.84 2.08
C ILE A 341 13.74 -8.08 1.26
N ARG A 342 14.26 -9.25 1.63
CA ARG A 342 14.04 -10.54 0.97
C ARG A 342 13.32 -11.54 1.88
N PHE A 343 13.65 -11.52 3.18
CA PHE A 343 13.16 -12.42 4.21
C PHE A 343 12.59 -11.64 5.40
N SER A 344 11.82 -12.32 6.25
CA SER A 344 11.34 -11.73 7.51
C SER A 344 12.48 -11.29 8.43
N GLY A 345 13.62 -12.02 8.42
CA GLY A 345 14.82 -11.62 9.14
C GLY A 345 15.38 -10.27 8.73
N ASP A 346 15.25 -9.88 7.44
CA ASP A 346 15.69 -8.56 6.98
C ASP A 346 14.78 -7.44 7.55
N ILE A 347 13.46 -7.71 7.72
CA ILE A 347 12.53 -6.80 8.41
C ILE A 347 12.99 -6.58 9.86
N CYS A 348 13.34 -7.67 10.57
CA CYS A 348 13.81 -7.62 11.93
C CYS A 348 15.09 -6.78 12.04
N LYS A 349 16.06 -7.03 11.17
CA LYS A 349 17.32 -6.28 11.11
C LYS A 349 17.10 -4.80 10.78
N ALA A 350 16.18 -4.48 9.89
CA ALA A 350 15.84 -3.09 9.57
C ALA A 350 15.27 -2.35 10.78
N ILE A 351 14.39 -3.00 11.55
CA ILE A 351 13.82 -2.43 12.78
C ILE A 351 14.91 -2.19 13.82
N VAL A 352 15.78 -3.16 14.09
CA VAL A 352 16.88 -3.01 15.04
C VAL A 352 17.89 -1.94 14.59
N ALA A 353 18.07 -1.75 13.28
CA ALA A 353 18.89 -0.65 12.76
C ALA A 353 18.24 0.73 12.97
N GLY A 354 16.98 0.81 13.41
CA GLY A 354 16.29 2.05 13.75
C GLY A 354 15.07 2.37 12.91
N ALA A 355 14.70 1.53 11.93
CA ALA A 355 13.49 1.75 11.16
C ALA A 355 12.22 1.47 11.99
N SER A 356 11.18 2.29 11.81
CA SER A 356 9.86 2.06 12.37
C SER A 356 9.05 1.07 11.54
N CYS A 357 9.24 1.07 10.22
CA CYS A 357 8.59 0.16 9.29
C CYS A 357 9.44 -0.04 8.02
N VAL A 358 9.06 -1.00 7.19
CA VAL A 358 9.78 -1.35 5.97
C VAL A 358 8.88 -1.20 4.74
N MET A 359 9.45 -0.67 3.66
CA MET A 359 8.80 -0.64 2.35
C MET A 359 9.33 -1.79 1.50
N VAL A 360 8.41 -2.58 0.92
CA VAL A 360 8.75 -3.76 0.13
C VAL A 360 8.18 -3.69 -1.28
N GLY A 361 9.01 -4.01 -2.28
CA GLY A 361 8.64 -4.08 -3.69
C GLY A 361 8.55 -5.53 -4.18
N SER A 362 9.70 -6.21 -4.37
CA SER A 362 9.78 -7.55 -4.95
C SER A 362 8.98 -8.62 -4.21
N MET A 363 8.83 -8.48 -2.91
CA MET A 363 8.04 -9.40 -2.10
C MET A 363 6.57 -9.39 -2.50
N PHE A 364 6.02 -8.23 -2.82
CA PHE A 364 4.63 -8.04 -3.21
C PHE A 364 4.37 -8.05 -4.72
N ALA A 365 5.37 -7.76 -5.56
CA ALA A 365 5.21 -7.73 -7.02
C ALA A 365 4.68 -9.05 -7.61
N GLY A 366 5.01 -10.20 -7.00
CA GLY A 366 4.52 -11.53 -7.41
C GLY A 366 3.14 -11.90 -6.88
N THR A 367 2.46 -11.04 -6.13
CA THR A 367 1.16 -11.36 -5.53
C THR A 367 0.01 -11.25 -6.52
N GLU A 368 -1.10 -11.91 -6.20
CA GLU A 368 -2.34 -11.84 -6.97
C GLU A 368 -2.87 -10.40 -7.06
N GLU A 369 -2.70 -9.63 -6.00
CA GLU A 369 -3.21 -8.27 -5.86
C GLU A 369 -2.36 -7.20 -6.54
N ALA A 370 -1.09 -7.49 -6.85
CA ALA A 370 -0.23 -6.58 -7.60
C ALA A 370 -0.76 -6.36 -9.04
N PRO A 371 -0.48 -5.19 -9.68
CA PRO A 371 -0.85 -4.92 -11.06
C PRO A 371 -0.29 -5.93 -12.06
N GLY A 372 -0.89 -6.00 -13.23
CA GLY A 372 -0.47 -6.85 -14.34
C GLY A 372 -1.01 -8.29 -14.27
N GLU A 373 -0.94 -8.96 -15.40
CA GLU A 373 -1.44 -10.33 -15.58
C GLU A 373 -0.44 -11.39 -15.12
N VAL A 374 -0.92 -12.59 -14.84
CA VAL A 374 -0.06 -13.74 -14.58
C VAL A 374 0.43 -14.30 -15.91
N ILE A 375 1.75 -14.37 -16.06
CA ILE A 375 2.44 -14.86 -17.28
C ILE A 375 2.85 -16.30 -17.05
N LEU A 376 2.42 -17.22 -17.94
CA LEU A 376 2.90 -18.59 -17.94
C LEU A 376 4.19 -18.70 -18.78
N TYR A 377 5.28 -19.17 -18.16
CA TYR A 377 6.57 -19.35 -18.82
C TYR A 377 7.24 -20.62 -18.31
N ASN A 378 7.64 -21.52 -19.23
CA ASN A 378 8.28 -22.80 -18.90
C ASN A 378 7.52 -23.60 -17.82
N GLY A 379 6.18 -23.64 -17.92
CA GLY A 379 5.31 -24.37 -16.98
C GLY A 379 5.17 -23.73 -15.58
N ARG A 380 5.71 -22.52 -15.38
CA ARG A 380 5.60 -21.75 -14.11
C ARG A 380 4.90 -20.42 -14.33
N SER A 381 4.19 -19.97 -13.30
CA SER A 381 3.50 -18.67 -13.30
C SER A 381 4.41 -17.57 -12.78
N TYR A 382 4.41 -16.43 -13.48
CA TYR A 382 5.19 -15.25 -13.16
C TYR A 382 4.33 -13.99 -13.25
N LYS A 383 4.82 -12.89 -12.71
CA LYS A 383 4.31 -11.53 -12.96
C LYS A 383 5.46 -10.64 -13.43
N ALA A 384 5.13 -9.64 -14.23
CA ALA A 384 6.10 -8.60 -14.61
C ALA A 384 6.54 -7.83 -13.35
N TYR A 385 7.81 -7.51 -13.29
CA TYR A 385 8.37 -6.65 -12.23
C TYR A 385 9.48 -5.80 -12.82
N ARG A 386 9.38 -4.47 -12.67
CA ARG A 386 10.36 -3.54 -13.20
C ARG A 386 10.72 -2.45 -12.21
N GLY A 387 11.97 -1.99 -12.29
CA GLY A 387 12.44 -0.81 -11.57
C GLY A 387 11.83 0.46 -12.14
N MET A 388 11.55 1.45 -11.30
CA MET A 388 11.06 2.76 -11.75
C MET A 388 12.09 3.51 -12.60
N GLY A 389 13.38 3.15 -12.51
CA GLY A 389 14.47 3.62 -13.38
C GLY A 389 14.71 2.75 -14.62
N SER A 390 13.84 1.80 -14.95
CA SER A 390 13.91 1.06 -16.22
C SER A 390 13.44 1.94 -17.39
N LEU A 391 13.89 1.62 -18.60
CA LEU A 391 13.51 2.39 -19.80
C LEU A 391 12.00 2.45 -19.98
N GLY A 392 11.29 1.34 -19.81
CA GLY A 392 9.83 1.29 -19.95
C GLY A 392 9.10 2.11 -18.88
N ALA A 393 9.58 2.09 -17.63
CA ALA A 393 8.97 2.89 -16.56
C ALA A 393 9.24 4.39 -16.77
N MET A 394 10.47 4.77 -17.15
CA MET A 394 10.83 6.17 -17.40
C MET A 394 10.08 6.76 -18.59
N SER A 395 9.88 5.98 -19.66
CA SER A 395 9.09 6.39 -20.82
C SER A 395 7.61 6.62 -20.52
N GLN A 396 7.09 6.06 -19.40
CA GLN A 396 5.71 6.21 -18.95
C GLN A 396 5.51 7.25 -17.85
N GLY A 397 6.57 7.98 -17.43
CA GLY A 397 6.44 9.11 -16.51
C GLY A 397 7.31 9.09 -15.25
N SER A 398 8.16 8.06 -15.06
CA SER A 398 9.05 8.01 -13.88
C SER A 398 10.44 8.65 -14.09
N SER A 399 10.69 9.25 -15.24
CA SER A 399 11.98 9.90 -15.56
C SER A 399 12.34 11.07 -14.63
N ASP A 400 11.34 11.76 -14.09
CA ASP A 400 11.51 12.86 -13.12
C ASP A 400 12.11 12.38 -11.79
N ARG A 401 11.83 11.12 -11.38
CA ARG A 401 12.43 10.48 -10.21
C ARG A 401 13.94 10.41 -10.29
N TYR A 402 14.48 10.34 -11.51
CA TYR A 402 15.90 10.19 -11.85
C TYR A 402 16.50 11.46 -12.47
N PHE A 403 15.83 12.61 -12.34
CA PHE A 403 16.25 13.90 -12.89
C PHE A 403 16.47 13.88 -14.42
N GLN A 404 15.69 13.10 -15.14
CA GLN A 404 15.81 12.90 -16.59
C GLN A 404 14.51 13.26 -17.35
N SER A 405 13.64 14.08 -16.77
CA SER A 405 12.37 14.50 -17.40
C SER A 405 12.56 15.25 -18.73
N ASP A 406 13.66 15.98 -18.87
CA ASP A 406 13.96 16.79 -20.07
C ASP A 406 14.71 16.00 -21.15
N ASN A 407 15.08 14.74 -20.88
CA ASN A 407 15.80 13.92 -21.84
C ASN A 407 14.83 13.27 -22.85
N ALA A 408 15.22 13.27 -24.13
CA ALA A 408 14.52 12.49 -25.13
C ALA A 408 14.57 10.97 -24.78
N ALA A 409 13.57 10.22 -25.18
CA ALA A 409 13.43 8.81 -24.79
C ALA A 409 14.64 7.93 -25.19
N ASP A 410 15.30 8.24 -26.30
CA ASP A 410 16.50 7.58 -26.79
C ASP A 410 17.79 7.96 -26.04
N LYS A 411 17.74 8.97 -25.19
CA LYS A 411 18.85 9.48 -24.37
C LYS A 411 18.71 9.17 -22.88
N LEU A 412 17.69 8.44 -22.49
CA LEU A 412 17.51 8.04 -21.10
C LEU A 412 18.62 7.06 -20.67
N VAL A 413 19.16 7.27 -19.47
CA VAL A 413 20.14 6.38 -18.83
C VAL A 413 19.41 5.56 -17.74
N PRO A 414 19.18 4.27 -17.95
CA PRO A 414 18.42 3.48 -16.99
C PRO A 414 19.24 3.18 -15.73
N GLU A 415 18.57 3.29 -14.59
CA GLU A 415 19.05 2.90 -13.26
C GLU A 415 18.24 1.73 -12.68
N GLY A 416 17.60 0.95 -13.52
CA GLY A 416 16.80 -0.21 -13.16
C GLY A 416 16.56 -1.11 -14.37
N ILE A 417 16.17 -2.34 -14.10
CA ILE A 417 15.88 -3.35 -15.12
C ILE A 417 14.39 -3.71 -15.15
N GLU A 418 13.98 -4.33 -16.24
CA GLU A 418 12.69 -4.99 -16.40
C GLU A 418 12.88 -6.50 -16.32
N GLY A 419 12.02 -7.18 -15.59
CA GLY A 419 12.11 -8.60 -15.38
C GLY A 419 10.77 -9.21 -15.02
N ARG A 420 10.82 -10.43 -14.56
CA ARG A 420 9.67 -11.16 -14.04
C ARG A 420 10.00 -11.77 -12.68
N ILE A 421 8.98 -11.89 -11.84
CA ILE A 421 9.09 -12.53 -10.55
C ILE A 421 8.09 -13.69 -10.46
N ALA A 422 8.46 -14.76 -9.77
CA ALA A 422 7.56 -15.89 -9.57
C ALA A 422 6.25 -15.44 -8.92
N TYR A 423 5.14 -15.96 -9.42
CA TYR A 423 3.83 -15.77 -8.80
C TYR A 423 3.81 -16.40 -7.42
N LYS A 424 3.32 -15.65 -6.42
CA LYS A 424 3.41 -16.02 -5.00
C LYS A 424 2.05 -16.26 -4.32
N GLY A 425 0.95 -16.19 -5.08
CA GLY A 425 -0.39 -16.31 -4.51
C GLY A 425 -0.86 -15.00 -3.84
N ARG A 426 -1.71 -15.13 -2.82
CA ARG A 426 -2.36 -13.98 -2.18
C ARG A 426 -1.44 -13.25 -1.22
N LEU A 427 -1.53 -11.92 -1.24
CA LEU A 427 -0.74 -11.04 -0.36
C LEU A 427 -0.87 -11.41 1.12
N LYS A 428 -2.08 -11.71 1.60
CA LYS A 428 -2.31 -12.06 3.01
C LYS A 428 -1.46 -13.23 3.51
N GLU A 429 -1.17 -14.21 2.65
CA GLU A 429 -0.37 -15.38 2.99
C GLU A 429 1.10 -15.00 3.17
N ILE A 430 1.59 -14.10 2.32
CA ILE A 430 2.95 -13.56 2.43
C ILE A 430 3.07 -12.70 3.70
N VAL A 431 2.13 -11.79 3.93
CA VAL A 431 2.13 -10.95 5.15
C VAL A 431 2.10 -11.82 6.40
N HIS A 432 1.28 -12.88 6.42
CA HIS A 432 1.23 -13.83 7.55
C HIS A 432 2.60 -14.45 7.84
N GLN A 433 3.31 -14.94 6.81
CA GLN A 433 4.64 -15.53 6.98
C GLN A 433 5.68 -14.50 7.45
N GLN A 434 5.66 -13.29 6.90
CA GLN A 434 6.59 -12.23 7.28
C GLN A 434 6.37 -11.78 8.73
N MET A 435 5.13 -11.57 9.11
CA MET A 435 4.77 -11.18 10.50
C MET A 435 5.00 -12.33 11.50
N GLY A 436 4.82 -13.57 11.08
CA GLY A 436 5.19 -14.75 11.86
C GLY A 436 6.69 -14.78 12.18
N GLY A 437 7.54 -14.55 11.17
CA GLY A 437 8.99 -14.47 11.36
C GLY A 437 9.41 -13.29 12.26
N LEU A 438 8.77 -12.12 12.11
CA LEU A 438 9.01 -10.97 12.98
C LEU A 438 8.64 -11.27 14.44
N ARG A 439 7.47 -11.87 14.69
CA ARG A 439 7.06 -12.30 16.04
C ARG A 439 8.01 -13.31 16.66
N SER A 440 8.51 -14.27 15.87
CA SER A 440 9.52 -15.22 16.32
C SER A 440 10.81 -14.51 16.73
N SER A 441 11.28 -13.55 15.94
CA SER A 441 12.46 -12.75 16.27
C SER A 441 12.24 -11.92 17.54
N MET A 442 11.09 -11.29 17.71
CA MET A 442 10.74 -10.54 18.93
C MET A 442 10.74 -11.46 20.16
N GLY A 443 10.23 -12.70 20.04
CA GLY A 443 10.33 -13.70 21.08
C GLY A 443 11.78 -14.06 21.43
N LEU A 444 12.65 -14.24 20.44
CA LEU A 444 14.06 -14.57 20.64
C LEU A 444 14.90 -13.41 21.20
N THR A 445 14.52 -12.17 20.94
CA THR A 445 15.21 -10.97 21.44
C THR A 445 14.60 -10.39 22.72
N GLY A 446 13.51 -11.00 23.24
CA GLY A 446 12.82 -10.50 24.43
C GLY A 446 12.09 -9.16 24.21
N SER A 447 11.69 -8.84 22.98
CA SER A 447 11.09 -7.58 22.62
C SER A 447 9.56 -7.71 22.57
N ALA A 448 8.84 -7.05 23.49
CA ALA A 448 7.38 -7.10 23.54
C ALA A 448 6.70 -6.24 22.46
N THR A 449 7.36 -5.15 22.06
CA THR A 449 6.89 -4.19 21.07
C THR A 449 7.93 -3.96 19.98
N ILE A 450 7.53 -3.35 18.86
CA ILE A 450 8.47 -2.89 17.81
C ILE A 450 9.47 -1.89 18.39
N GLU A 451 9.04 -1.01 19.29
CA GLU A 451 9.93 -0.02 19.93
C GLU A 451 10.95 -0.68 20.86
N ASP A 452 10.56 -1.73 21.61
CA ASP A 452 11.52 -2.51 22.39
C ASP A 452 12.59 -3.14 21.48
N MET A 453 12.15 -3.74 20.36
CA MET A 453 13.08 -4.36 19.41
C MET A 453 14.04 -3.33 18.80
N ARG A 454 13.52 -2.16 18.45
CA ARG A 454 14.28 -1.04 17.86
C ARG A 454 15.33 -0.47 18.80
N THR A 455 15.07 -0.46 20.10
CA THR A 455 15.90 0.23 21.11
C THR A 455 16.76 -0.70 21.97
N LYS A 456 16.42 -2.00 22.06
CA LYS A 456 17.08 -2.94 23.00
C LYS A 456 17.83 -4.07 22.33
N ALA A 457 17.42 -4.51 21.14
CA ALA A 457 18.06 -5.62 20.45
C ALA A 457 19.41 -5.20 19.86
N GLU A 458 20.36 -6.14 19.83
CA GLU A 458 21.72 -5.88 19.43
C GLU A 458 22.11 -6.71 18.19
N PHE A 459 23.09 -6.22 17.45
CA PHE A 459 23.70 -6.91 16.33
C PHE A 459 25.00 -7.58 16.70
N VAL A 460 25.29 -8.71 16.06
CA VAL A 460 26.62 -9.24 15.87
C VAL A 460 26.99 -9.16 14.40
N ARG A 461 28.20 -8.69 14.10
CA ARG A 461 28.75 -8.72 12.75
C ARG A 461 29.20 -10.14 12.41
N ILE A 462 28.86 -10.62 11.22
CA ILE A 462 29.23 -11.94 10.73
C ILE A 462 30.13 -11.84 9.48
N SER A 463 30.84 -12.92 9.18
CA SER A 463 31.56 -13.08 7.92
C SER A 463 30.68 -13.67 6.84
N GLY A 464 31.16 -13.70 5.59
CA GLY A 464 30.49 -14.42 4.51
C GLY A 464 30.31 -15.92 4.82
N ALA A 465 31.21 -16.53 5.59
CA ALA A 465 31.07 -17.91 6.06
C ALA A 465 29.91 -18.05 7.05
N GLY A 466 29.73 -17.08 7.98
CA GLY A 466 28.59 -17.05 8.90
C GLY A 466 27.25 -16.84 8.15
N MET A 467 27.24 -16.07 7.06
CA MET A 467 26.05 -15.96 6.22
C MET A 467 25.74 -17.25 5.48
N GLN A 468 26.76 -17.97 4.99
CA GLN A 468 26.59 -19.27 4.35
C GLN A 468 26.06 -20.32 5.34
N GLU A 469 26.57 -20.34 6.59
CA GLU A 469 26.06 -21.17 7.68
C GLU A 469 24.59 -20.89 8.01
N SER A 470 24.13 -19.64 7.84
CA SER A 470 22.76 -19.23 8.13
C SER A 470 21.74 -19.76 7.11
N HIS A 471 22.17 -20.12 5.91
CA HIS A 471 21.34 -20.78 4.91
C HIS A 471 21.34 -22.30 5.09
N VAL A 472 20.30 -22.94 4.55
CA VAL A 472 20.25 -24.41 4.48
C VAL A 472 21.48 -24.92 3.73
N HIS A 473 22.26 -25.81 4.35
CA HIS A 473 23.48 -26.41 3.81
C HIS A 473 23.52 -27.90 4.14
N ASP A 474 24.34 -28.65 3.41
CA ASP A 474 24.58 -30.10 3.57
C ASP A 474 23.36 -31.01 3.47
N VAL A 475 22.22 -30.48 2.94
CA VAL A 475 20.99 -31.23 2.73
C VAL A 475 20.32 -30.83 1.39
N GLN A 476 19.58 -31.74 0.81
CA GLN A 476 18.73 -31.43 -0.35
C GLN A 476 17.31 -31.15 0.10
N ILE A 477 16.77 -29.97 -0.28
CA ILE A 477 15.39 -29.62 0.03
C ILE A 477 14.44 -30.51 -0.78
N THR A 478 13.63 -31.29 -0.10
CA THR A 478 12.61 -32.15 -0.70
C THR A 478 11.22 -31.54 -0.64
N LYS A 479 11.00 -30.59 0.28
CA LYS A 479 9.76 -29.83 0.43
C LYS A 479 10.10 -28.38 0.80
N GLU A 480 9.71 -27.44 -0.07
CA GLU A 480 9.92 -26.00 0.18
C GLU A 480 9.10 -25.50 1.39
N ALA A 481 9.71 -24.65 2.19
CA ALA A 481 9.00 -23.89 3.21
C ALA A 481 8.36 -22.64 2.58
N PRO A 482 7.18 -22.21 3.03
CA PRO A 482 6.48 -21.05 2.44
C PRO A 482 7.23 -19.73 2.62
N ASN A 483 8.12 -19.64 3.60
CA ASN A 483 8.88 -18.45 3.98
C ASN A 483 10.39 -18.55 3.65
N TYR A 484 10.84 -19.66 3.04
CA TYR A 484 12.25 -19.84 2.67
C TYR A 484 12.35 -20.41 1.25
N ARG A 485 13.04 -19.67 0.38
CA ARG A 485 13.43 -20.13 -0.96
C ARG A 485 14.86 -19.71 -1.22
N LEU A 486 15.68 -20.65 -1.66
CA LEU A 486 16.99 -20.30 -2.22
C LEU A 486 16.74 -19.46 -3.48
N GLY A 487 17.35 -18.28 -3.55
CA GLY A 487 17.33 -17.48 -4.76
C GLY A 487 17.92 -18.28 -5.92
N ASN A 488 17.25 -18.27 -7.07
CA ASN A 488 17.83 -18.79 -8.31
C ASN A 488 18.88 -17.81 -8.82
#